data_99d99eec1437b12e7f3b32a20b853676
#
_entry.id   99d99eec1437b12e7f3b32a20b853676
#
_cell.length_a   1.000
_cell.length_b   1.000
_cell.length_c   1.000
_cell.angle_alpha   90.00
_cell.angle_beta   90.00
_cell.angle_gamma   90.00
#
_symmetry.space_group_name_H-M   'P 1'
#
loop_
_entity.id
_entity.type
_entity.pdbx_description
1 polymer ?
#
loop_
_entity_poly.entity_id
_entity_poly.type
_entity_poly.pdbx_seq_one_letter_code
_entity_poly.pdbx_strand_id
1 'polypeptide(L)'
;MATLTQDVKQLVQEKAKAIRVSIVQSVTAAKSGHPGGSLSIADVMALLYYVEMNVDPANQKAPNRDRFVLSKGHAAPALYATLAEKGYFPKEELLNLRKIDHMLQGHPDMKHTPGVDMSTGSLGQGISAACGMALAGKIDNADYRVYSILGDGELEEGQVWEAAMFAGHYKLNNLTAFVDFNGLQIDGDITKVLSPLPIPEKFKAFNWNVIEVNGHDLDELHNAIESAKAFTEGPTCIVMHTVKGKGVAEMEGQAGWHGKAPSAEQGETFVNEIMGVQ
;
A
#
# COMPACT_ATOMS: atom_id res chain seq x y z
N MET A 1 7.23 11.15 21.19
CA MET A 1 6.85 10.91 19.79
C MET A 1 7.89 11.59 18.93
N ALA A 2 8.50 10.87 18.00
CA ALA A 2 9.42 11.46 17.03
C ALA A 2 8.59 12.23 16.00
N THR A 3 8.89 13.50 15.79
CA THR A 3 8.20 14.32 14.79
C THR A 3 9.10 14.39 13.56
N LEU A 4 8.53 14.13 12.37
CA LEU A 4 9.25 14.34 11.13
C LEU A 4 9.72 15.80 11.02
N THR A 5 10.95 16.02 10.56
CA THR A 5 11.40 17.39 10.27
C THR A 5 10.57 17.98 9.13
N GLN A 6 10.47 19.30 9.07
CA GLN A 6 9.69 19.98 8.03
C GLN A 6 10.17 19.61 6.62
N ASP A 7 11.50 19.50 6.43
CA ASP A 7 12.08 19.12 5.13
C ASP A 7 11.70 17.71 4.72
N VAL A 8 11.68 16.74 5.65
CA VAL A 8 11.26 15.36 5.39
C VAL A 8 9.77 15.30 5.09
N LYS A 9 8.93 16.05 5.82
CA LYS A 9 7.49 16.13 5.51
C LYS A 9 7.25 16.65 4.11
N GLN A 10 7.92 17.75 3.75
CA GLN A 10 7.81 18.34 2.42
C GLN A 10 8.24 17.33 1.34
N LEU A 11 9.36 16.64 1.53
CA LEU A 11 9.80 15.59 0.61
C LEU A 11 8.73 14.52 0.42
N VAL A 12 8.16 13.98 1.52
CA VAL A 12 7.14 12.91 1.45
C VAL A 12 5.87 13.42 0.77
N GLN A 13 5.44 14.66 1.06
CA GLN A 13 4.28 15.27 0.40
C GLN A 13 4.49 15.43 -1.10
N GLU A 14 5.66 15.90 -1.54
CA GLU A 14 6.02 16.01 -2.95
C GLU A 14 6.02 14.64 -3.64
N LYS A 15 6.56 13.61 -2.96
CA LYS A 15 6.56 12.24 -3.47
C LYS A 15 5.17 11.63 -3.53
N ALA A 16 4.35 11.81 -2.50
CA ALA A 16 2.95 11.37 -2.52
C ALA A 16 2.15 12.02 -3.66
N LYS A 17 2.39 13.31 -3.88
CA LYS A 17 1.81 14.06 -5.01
C LYS A 17 2.26 13.48 -6.36
N ALA A 18 3.56 13.25 -6.55
CA ALA A 18 4.10 12.65 -7.77
C ALA A 18 3.56 11.23 -8.01
N ILE A 19 3.45 10.40 -6.96
CA ILE A 19 2.85 9.08 -7.03
C ILE A 19 1.39 9.17 -7.50
N ARG A 20 0.58 10.09 -6.96
CA ARG A 20 -0.82 10.30 -7.39
C ARG A 20 -0.91 10.69 -8.86
N VAL A 21 -0.07 11.61 -9.33
CA VAL A 21 0.00 11.99 -10.75
C VAL A 21 0.31 10.76 -11.61
N SER A 22 1.33 9.99 -11.24
CA SER A 22 1.75 8.79 -11.95
C SER A 22 0.66 7.71 -11.98
N ILE A 23 -0.11 7.55 -10.89
CA ILE A 23 -1.27 6.65 -10.84
C ILE A 23 -2.30 7.08 -11.88
N VAL A 24 -2.73 8.34 -11.88
CA VAL A 24 -3.74 8.85 -12.82
C VAL A 24 -3.27 8.71 -14.25
N GLN A 25 -2.04 9.10 -14.56
CA GLN A 25 -1.48 8.99 -15.91
C GLN A 25 -1.44 7.55 -16.41
N SER A 26 -0.98 6.61 -15.56
CA SER A 26 -0.86 5.19 -15.94
C SER A 26 -2.20 4.53 -16.22
N VAL A 27 -3.21 4.73 -15.35
CA VAL A 27 -4.54 4.14 -15.54
C VAL A 27 -5.30 4.80 -16.70
N THR A 28 -5.09 6.10 -16.93
CA THR A 28 -5.65 6.82 -18.09
C THR A 28 -5.07 6.26 -19.39
N ALA A 29 -3.74 6.13 -19.49
CA ALA A 29 -3.06 5.58 -20.66
C ALA A 29 -3.48 4.13 -20.95
N ALA A 30 -3.62 3.32 -19.91
CA ALA A 30 -4.06 1.93 -20.01
C ALA A 30 -5.55 1.78 -20.34
N LYS A 31 -6.37 2.82 -20.13
CA LYS A 31 -7.84 2.77 -20.15
C LYS A 31 -8.40 1.66 -19.26
N SER A 32 -7.66 1.30 -18.24
CA SER A 32 -7.95 0.18 -17.32
C SER A 32 -7.10 0.31 -16.07
N GLY A 33 -7.63 -0.10 -14.92
CA GLY A 33 -6.90 -0.09 -13.65
C GLY A 33 -7.77 0.33 -12.49
N HIS A 34 -7.16 0.40 -11.31
CA HIS A 34 -7.86 0.65 -10.05
C HIS A 34 -7.35 1.95 -9.40
N PRO A 35 -7.84 3.14 -9.84
CA PRO A 35 -7.36 4.41 -9.31
C PRO A 35 -7.75 4.64 -7.85
N GLY A 36 -8.99 4.34 -7.46
CA GLY A 36 -9.52 4.69 -6.15
C GLY A 36 -8.69 4.14 -4.98
N GLY A 37 -8.47 2.82 -4.96
CA GLY A 37 -7.66 2.17 -3.92
C GLY A 37 -6.14 2.35 -4.08
N SER A 38 -5.69 2.88 -5.22
CA SER A 38 -4.30 3.28 -5.42
C SER A 38 -4.03 4.66 -4.84
N LEU A 39 -4.94 5.62 -5.08
CA LEU A 39 -4.82 7.00 -4.59
C LEU A 39 -4.92 7.09 -3.06
N SER A 40 -5.72 6.22 -2.41
CA SER A 40 -5.90 6.22 -0.96
C SER A 40 -4.60 5.95 -0.19
N ILE A 41 -3.67 5.20 -0.76
CA ILE A 41 -2.43 4.77 -0.09
C ILE A 41 -1.17 5.55 -0.52
N ALA A 42 -1.30 6.58 -1.34
CA ALA A 42 -0.12 7.29 -1.87
C ALA A 42 0.75 7.92 -0.76
N ASP A 43 0.15 8.40 0.35
CA ASP A 43 0.89 9.00 1.47
C ASP A 43 1.74 7.96 2.21
N VAL A 44 1.14 6.83 2.60
CA VAL A 44 1.89 5.75 3.27
C VAL A 44 2.94 5.13 2.35
N MET A 45 2.67 4.98 1.05
CA MET A 45 3.65 4.49 0.08
C MET A 45 4.85 5.43 -0.04
N ALA A 46 4.62 6.75 -0.10
CA ALA A 46 5.70 7.73 -0.11
C ALA A 46 6.51 7.68 1.20
N LEU A 47 5.84 7.64 2.35
CA LEU A 47 6.51 7.58 3.64
C LEU A 47 7.36 6.30 3.77
N LEU A 48 6.80 5.14 3.44
CA LEU A 48 7.52 3.86 3.51
C LEU A 48 8.77 3.87 2.63
N TYR A 49 8.67 4.21 1.37
CA TYR A 49 9.77 4.09 0.42
C TYR A 49 10.82 5.19 0.54
N TYR A 50 10.50 6.35 1.09
CA TYR A 50 11.44 7.47 1.18
C TYR A 50 12.01 7.70 2.58
N VAL A 51 11.36 7.16 3.63
CA VAL A 51 11.77 7.41 5.03
C VAL A 51 11.95 6.12 5.82
N GLU A 52 10.97 5.20 5.77
CA GLU A 52 10.84 4.15 6.77
C GLU A 52 11.56 2.84 6.41
N MET A 53 11.58 2.51 5.11
CA MET A 53 12.12 1.24 4.63
C MET A 53 13.58 1.35 4.22
N ASN A 54 14.36 0.35 4.58
CA ASN A 54 15.71 0.13 4.07
C ASN A 54 15.62 -0.53 2.68
N VAL A 55 15.49 0.29 1.64
CA VAL A 55 15.42 -0.16 0.24
C VAL A 55 16.26 0.74 -0.67
N ASP A 56 17.00 0.12 -1.59
CA ASP A 56 17.85 0.80 -2.56
C ASP A 56 17.61 0.23 -3.97
N PRO A 57 17.13 1.05 -4.93
CA PRO A 57 16.95 0.64 -6.32
C PRO A 57 18.23 0.12 -6.98
N ALA A 58 19.41 0.63 -6.56
CA ALA A 58 20.71 0.16 -7.09
C ALA A 58 21.11 -1.21 -6.54
N ASN A 59 20.54 -1.65 -5.41
CA ASN A 59 20.83 -2.92 -4.77
C ASN A 59 19.57 -3.70 -4.39
N GLN A 60 18.74 -4.00 -5.39
CA GLN A 60 17.43 -4.63 -5.21
C GLN A 60 17.47 -6.04 -4.60
N LYS A 61 18.65 -6.67 -4.58
CA LYS A 61 18.84 -8.04 -4.05
C LYS A 61 19.58 -8.07 -2.71
N ALA A 62 19.80 -6.91 -2.08
CA ALA A 62 20.44 -6.85 -0.77
C ALA A 62 19.69 -7.76 0.23
N PRO A 63 20.39 -8.69 0.92
CA PRO A 63 19.73 -9.66 1.80
C PRO A 63 19.06 -9.01 3.01
N ASN A 64 19.59 -7.87 3.45
CA ASN A 64 19.13 -7.12 4.63
C ASN A 64 18.15 -5.99 4.30
N ARG A 65 17.72 -5.83 3.02
CA ARG A 65 16.69 -4.86 2.67
C ARG A 65 15.35 -5.26 3.27
N ASP A 66 14.49 -4.30 3.54
CA ASP A 66 13.12 -4.56 3.93
C ASP A 66 12.30 -5.15 2.76
N ARG A 67 11.17 -5.76 3.09
CA ARG A 67 10.25 -6.38 2.13
C ARG A 67 8.90 -5.65 2.16
N PHE A 68 8.32 -5.48 0.97
CA PHE A 68 7.00 -4.88 0.83
C PHE A 68 6.05 -5.79 0.03
N VAL A 69 4.89 -6.10 0.59
CA VAL A 69 3.85 -6.89 -0.05
C VAL A 69 2.57 -6.07 -0.17
N LEU A 70 2.19 -5.71 -1.39
CA LEU A 70 0.88 -5.10 -1.65
C LEU A 70 -0.17 -6.21 -1.69
N SER A 71 -0.79 -6.54 -0.54
CA SER A 71 -1.77 -7.63 -0.43
C SER A 71 -3.02 -7.35 -1.27
N LYS A 72 -3.56 -6.11 -1.23
CA LYS A 72 -4.58 -5.65 -2.18
C LYS A 72 -3.97 -5.38 -3.57
N GLY A 73 -3.58 -6.45 -4.26
CA GLY A 73 -2.79 -6.38 -5.49
C GLY A 73 -3.41 -5.56 -6.62
N HIS A 74 -4.73 -5.36 -6.61
CA HIS A 74 -5.40 -4.49 -7.58
C HIS A 74 -4.94 -3.02 -7.49
N ALA A 75 -4.42 -2.55 -6.35
CA ALA A 75 -3.79 -1.24 -6.22
C ALA A 75 -2.35 -1.20 -6.80
N ALA A 76 -2.00 -2.12 -7.70
CA ALA A 76 -0.72 -2.14 -8.42
C ALA A 76 -0.29 -0.79 -9.01
N PRO A 77 -1.19 0.09 -9.53
CA PRO A 77 -0.79 1.41 -10.00
C PRO A 77 -0.06 2.24 -8.94
N ALA A 78 -0.43 2.13 -7.64
CA ALA A 78 0.28 2.82 -6.57
C ALA A 78 1.69 2.26 -6.36
N LEU A 79 1.84 0.93 -6.35
CA LEU A 79 3.14 0.30 -6.21
C LEU A 79 4.05 0.64 -7.39
N TYR A 80 3.56 0.52 -8.62
CA TYR A 80 4.35 0.83 -9.82
C TYR A 80 4.76 2.30 -9.86
N ALA A 81 3.84 3.22 -9.57
CA ALA A 81 4.15 4.64 -9.46
C ALA A 81 5.25 4.91 -8.42
N THR A 82 5.14 4.28 -7.24
CA THR A 82 6.14 4.42 -6.17
C THR A 82 7.50 3.86 -6.59
N LEU A 83 7.55 2.70 -7.21
CA LEU A 83 8.79 2.07 -7.68
C LEU A 83 9.46 2.90 -8.79
N ALA A 84 8.68 3.40 -9.75
CA ALA A 84 9.19 4.29 -10.80
C ALA A 84 9.72 5.61 -10.22
N GLU A 85 8.96 6.27 -9.31
CA GLU A 85 9.38 7.50 -8.63
C GLU A 85 10.63 7.30 -7.78
N LYS A 86 10.81 6.12 -7.18
CA LYS A 86 12.01 5.75 -6.42
C LYS A 86 13.19 5.41 -7.32
N GLY A 87 12.97 5.09 -8.61
CA GLY A 87 14.03 4.82 -9.60
C GLY A 87 14.32 3.33 -9.83
N TYR A 88 13.39 2.43 -9.55
CA TYR A 88 13.55 1.00 -9.86
C TYR A 88 13.48 0.72 -11.36
N PHE A 89 12.76 1.55 -12.10
CA PHE A 89 12.65 1.51 -13.57
C PHE A 89 12.23 2.89 -14.11
N PRO A 90 12.39 3.15 -15.42
CA PRO A 90 12.03 4.43 -16.02
C PRO A 90 10.54 4.75 -15.87
N LYS A 91 10.20 6.01 -15.59
CA LYS A 91 8.80 6.47 -15.41
C LYS A 91 7.94 6.27 -16.64
N GLU A 92 8.55 6.34 -17.82
CA GLU A 92 7.88 6.14 -19.11
C GLU A 92 7.19 4.77 -19.21
N GLU A 93 7.70 3.76 -18.49
CA GLU A 93 7.09 2.44 -18.42
C GLU A 93 5.69 2.45 -17.80
N LEU A 94 5.37 3.43 -16.97
CA LEU A 94 4.04 3.58 -16.39
C LEU A 94 2.94 3.72 -17.46
N LEU A 95 3.27 4.28 -18.63
CA LEU A 95 2.36 4.41 -19.78
C LEU A 95 2.11 3.07 -20.50
N ASN A 96 2.85 2.04 -20.11
CA ASN A 96 2.72 0.68 -20.64
C ASN A 96 1.94 -0.26 -19.71
N LEU A 97 1.29 0.28 -18.67
CA LEU A 97 0.45 -0.50 -17.75
C LEU A 97 -0.53 -1.39 -18.53
N ARG A 98 -0.57 -2.69 -18.20
CA ARG A 98 -1.47 -3.71 -18.80
C ARG A 98 -1.33 -3.94 -20.30
N LYS A 99 -0.27 -3.44 -20.94
CA LYS A 99 0.02 -3.78 -22.34
C LYS A 99 0.65 -5.16 -22.43
N ILE A 100 0.38 -5.86 -23.53
CA ILE A 100 1.00 -7.17 -23.84
C ILE A 100 2.52 -6.97 -23.96
N ASP A 101 3.29 -7.94 -23.48
CA ASP A 101 4.76 -7.97 -23.51
C ASP A 101 5.46 -6.86 -22.71
N HIS A 102 4.73 -6.16 -21.82
CA HIS A 102 5.30 -5.20 -20.89
C HIS A 102 5.28 -5.71 -19.44
N MET A 103 6.22 -5.21 -18.64
CA MET A 103 6.44 -5.68 -17.26
C MET A 103 5.34 -5.29 -16.28
N LEU A 104 4.59 -4.19 -16.55
CA LEU A 104 3.59 -3.67 -15.62
C LEU A 104 2.23 -4.32 -15.86
N GLN A 105 2.03 -5.47 -15.26
CA GLN A 105 0.80 -6.26 -15.35
C GLN A 105 -0.33 -5.64 -14.51
N GLY A 106 -1.57 -6.15 -14.68
CA GLY A 106 -2.74 -5.66 -13.93
C GLY A 106 -2.65 -5.84 -12.41
N HIS A 107 -1.80 -6.76 -11.97
CA HIS A 107 -1.45 -7.04 -10.58
C HIS A 107 0.08 -7.20 -10.48
N PRO A 108 0.68 -6.99 -9.28
CA PRO A 108 2.13 -7.10 -9.11
C PRO A 108 2.68 -8.46 -9.55
N ASP A 109 3.75 -8.44 -10.33
CA ASP A 109 4.48 -9.64 -10.76
C ASP A 109 5.95 -9.55 -10.37
N MET A 110 6.35 -10.35 -9.37
CA MET A 110 7.71 -10.39 -8.84
C MET A 110 8.77 -10.92 -9.81
N LYS A 111 8.33 -11.61 -10.88
CA LYS A 111 9.26 -12.19 -11.85
C LYS A 111 9.72 -11.18 -12.89
N HIS A 112 8.86 -10.23 -13.24
CA HIS A 112 9.10 -9.33 -14.37
C HIS A 112 9.21 -7.85 -13.96
N THR A 113 8.64 -7.44 -12.80
CA THR A 113 8.66 -6.04 -12.39
C THR A 113 9.74 -5.79 -11.33
N PRO A 114 10.78 -4.97 -11.63
CA PRO A 114 11.82 -4.63 -10.67
C PRO A 114 11.23 -4.00 -9.40
N GLY A 115 11.72 -4.43 -8.22
CA GLY A 115 11.27 -3.91 -6.94
C GLY A 115 9.98 -4.53 -6.37
N VAL A 116 9.31 -5.43 -7.10
CA VAL A 116 8.16 -6.19 -6.60
C VAL A 116 8.64 -7.43 -5.85
N ASP A 117 8.33 -7.51 -4.56
CA ASP A 117 8.76 -8.62 -3.70
C ASP A 117 7.86 -9.86 -3.78
N MET A 118 6.57 -9.67 -4.10
CA MET A 118 5.59 -10.74 -4.18
C MET A 118 4.55 -10.48 -5.26
N SER A 119 4.27 -11.49 -6.08
CA SER A 119 3.11 -11.47 -6.97
C SER A 119 1.84 -11.60 -6.15
N THR A 120 0.90 -10.66 -6.33
CA THR A 120 -0.37 -10.62 -5.61
C THR A 120 -1.53 -10.36 -6.57
N GLY A 121 -2.77 -10.39 -6.07
CA GLY A 121 -3.98 -10.16 -6.88
C GLY A 121 -5.16 -10.96 -6.36
N SER A 122 -4.94 -12.21 -5.93
CA SER A 122 -5.92 -12.96 -5.15
C SER A 122 -5.93 -12.41 -3.74
N LEU A 123 -7.03 -11.76 -3.33
CA LEU A 123 -7.13 -11.09 -2.04
C LEU A 123 -6.92 -12.09 -0.88
N GLY A 124 -6.32 -11.62 0.20
CA GLY A 124 -5.97 -12.41 1.36
C GLY A 124 -4.68 -13.23 1.24
N GLN A 125 -4.14 -13.47 0.02
CA GLN A 125 -2.92 -14.27 -0.16
C GLN A 125 -1.64 -13.50 0.15
N GLY A 126 -1.62 -12.19 -0.10
CA GLY A 126 -0.43 -11.36 0.09
C GLY A 126 0.05 -11.33 1.53
N ILE A 127 -0.86 -11.17 2.48
CA ILE A 127 -0.51 -11.15 3.92
C ILE A 127 0.08 -12.50 4.38
N SER A 128 -0.39 -13.63 3.82
CA SER A 128 0.18 -14.95 4.12
C SER A 128 1.62 -15.07 3.63
N ALA A 129 1.91 -14.56 2.42
CA ALA A 129 3.28 -14.49 1.92
C ALA A 129 4.17 -13.58 2.77
N ALA A 130 3.64 -12.43 3.23
CA ALA A 130 4.34 -11.52 4.14
C ALA A 130 4.66 -12.19 5.49
N CYS A 131 3.74 -13.01 6.03
CA CYS A 131 4.01 -13.83 7.23
C CYS A 131 5.17 -14.81 7.00
N GLY A 132 5.21 -15.48 5.84
CA GLY A 132 6.30 -16.38 5.47
C GLY A 132 7.65 -15.65 5.39
N MET A 133 7.69 -14.46 4.78
CA MET A 133 8.90 -13.62 4.71
C MET A 133 9.36 -13.17 6.10
N ALA A 134 8.43 -12.76 6.96
CA ALA A 134 8.73 -12.33 8.32
C ALA A 134 9.27 -13.50 9.17
N LEU A 135 8.67 -14.68 9.05
CA LEU A 135 9.16 -15.88 9.74
C LEU A 135 10.55 -16.29 9.25
N ALA A 136 10.80 -16.26 7.94
CA ALA A 136 12.12 -16.51 7.37
C ALA A 136 13.17 -15.58 7.97
N GLY A 137 12.88 -14.27 8.06
CA GLY A 137 13.79 -13.30 8.70
C GLY A 137 14.10 -13.65 10.16
N LYS A 138 13.12 -14.11 10.93
CA LYS A 138 13.33 -14.55 12.32
C LYS A 138 14.18 -15.81 12.40
N ILE A 139 13.97 -16.78 11.51
CA ILE A 139 14.76 -18.04 11.47
C ILE A 139 16.23 -17.73 11.11
N ASP A 140 16.43 -16.83 10.14
CA ASP A 140 17.76 -16.44 9.68
C ASP A 140 18.45 -15.42 10.61
N ASN A 141 17.79 -14.96 11.68
CA ASN A 141 18.24 -13.86 12.54
C ASN A 141 18.60 -12.59 11.72
N ALA A 142 17.80 -12.30 10.71
CA ALA A 142 17.96 -11.12 9.87
C ALA A 142 17.21 -9.90 10.43
N ASP A 143 17.79 -8.72 10.27
CA ASP A 143 17.26 -7.47 10.83
C ASP A 143 16.17 -6.81 9.96
N TYR A 144 15.86 -7.36 8.77
CA TYR A 144 14.88 -6.76 7.89
C TYR A 144 13.45 -6.86 8.43
N ARG A 145 12.65 -5.88 8.06
CA ARG A 145 11.23 -5.83 8.35
C ARG A 145 10.40 -6.15 7.10
N VAL A 146 9.18 -6.59 7.35
CA VAL A 146 8.19 -6.86 6.30
C VAL A 146 6.99 -5.95 6.51
N TYR A 147 6.60 -5.24 5.46
CA TYR A 147 5.46 -4.36 5.43
C TYR A 147 4.43 -4.89 4.44
N SER A 148 3.15 -4.88 4.80
CA SER A 148 2.07 -5.31 3.91
C SER A 148 0.90 -4.35 3.98
N ILE A 149 0.28 -4.02 2.83
CA ILE A 149 -0.93 -3.20 2.78
C ILE A 149 -2.10 -4.04 2.28
N LEU A 150 -3.15 -4.10 3.11
CA LEU A 150 -4.43 -4.76 2.84
C LEU A 150 -5.50 -3.71 2.55
N GLY A 151 -6.55 -4.10 1.82
CA GLY A 151 -7.80 -3.35 1.76
C GLY A 151 -8.76 -3.76 2.86
N ASP A 152 -9.67 -2.88 3.24
CA ASP A 152 -10.73 -3.18 4.20
C ASP A 152 -11.70 -4.25 3.67
N GLY A 153 -12.08 -4.22 2.39
CA GLY A 153 -12.85 -5.29 1.74
C GLY A 153 -12.07 -6.61 1.61
N GLU A 154 -10.73 -6.55 1.56
CA GLU A 154 -9.90 -7.76 1.58
C GLU A 154 -10.02 -8.53 2.91
N LEU A 155 -10.38 -7.85 4.00
CA LEU A 155 -10.58 -8.50 5.31
C LEU A 155 -11.81 -9.42 5.36
N GLU A 156 -12.62 -9.46 4.32
CA GLU A 156 -13.70 -10.43 4.15
C GLU A 156 -13.19 -11.82 3.76
N GLU A 157 -11.94 -11.92 3.27
CA GLU A 157 -11.31 -13.18 2.95
C GLU A 157 -10.87 -13.94 4.22
N GLY A 158 -11.27 -15.20 4.35
CA GLY A 158 -10.90 -16.05 5.50
C GLY A 158 -9.38 -16.20 5.65
N GLN A 159 -8.65 -16.20 4.53
CA GLN A 159 -7.19 -16.31 4.49
C GLN A 159 -6.47 -15.19 5.27
N VAL A 160 -7.04 -13.99 5.33
CA VAL A 160 -6.48 -12.89 6.17
C VAL A 160 -6.44 -13.28 7.63
N TRP A 161 -7.51 -13.91 8.13
CA TRP A 161 -7.62 -14.29 9.54
C TRP A 161 -6.77 -15.52 9.89
N GLU A 162 -6.58 -16.44 8.95
CA GLU A 162 -5.60 -17.52 9.08
C GLU A 162 -4.18 -16.96 9.20
N ALA A 163 -3.81 -16.00 8.34
CA ALA A 163 -2.53 -15.32 8.42
C ALA A 163 -2.38 -14.51 9.72
N ALA A 164 -3.43 -13.82 10.17
CA ALA A 164 -3.41 -13.07 11.42
C ALA A 164 -3.17 -13.97 12.64
N MET A 165 -3.85 -15.12 12.71
CA MET A 165 -3.63 -16.12 13.75
C MET A 165 -2.20 -16.66 13.74
N PHE A 166 -1.68 -16.99 12.56
CA PHE A 166 -0.30 -17.45 12.36
C PHE A 166 0.72 -16.43 12.85
N ALA A 167 0.60 -15.18 12.39
CA ALA A 167 1.53 -14.12 12.73
C ALA A 167 1.56 -13.82 14.24
N GLY A 168 0.39 -13.79 14.89
CA GLY A 168 0.30 -13.62 16.33
C GLY A 168 0.90 -14.79 17.11
N HIS A 169 0.64 -16.04 16.68
CA HIS A 169 1.18 -17.24 17.30
C HIS A 169 2.72 -17.25 17.27
N TYR A 170 3.31 -16.96 16.10
CA TYR A 170 4.78 -16.93 15.93
C TYR A 170 5.42 -15.62 16.38
N LYS A 171 4.63 -14.68 16.93
CA LYS A 171 5.09 -13.38 17.41
C LYS A 171 5.98 -12.66 16.37
N LEU A 172 5.46 -12.49 15.16
CA LEU A 172 6.20 -11.91 14.04
C LEU A 172 6.37 -10.39 14.23
N ASN A 173 7.19 -9.98 15.18
CA ASN A 173 7.42 -8.58 15.56
C ASN A 173 8.14 -7.75 14.46
N ASN A 174 8.65 -8.40 13.44
CA ASN A 174 9.21 -7.78 12.23
C ASN A 174 8.16 -7.62 11.11
N LEU A 175 6.88 -7.96 11.35
CA LEU A 175 5.77 -7.74 10.43
C LEU A 175 4.91 -6.57 10.87
N THR A 176 4.72 -5.60 9.96
CA THR A 176 3.75 -4.51 10.10
C THR A 176 2.75 -4.58 8.95
N ALA A 177 1.48 -4.80 9.26
CA ALA A 177 0.39 -4.77 8.30
C ALA A 177 -0.36 -3.43 8.41
N PHE A 178 -0.70 -2.84 7.27
CA PHE A 178 -1.56 -1.67 7.17
C PHE A 178 -2.89 -2.08 6.59
N VAL A 179 -3.98 -1.61 7.17
CA VAL A 179 -5.32 -1.75 6.60
C VAL A 179 -5.73 -0.41 6.03
N ASP A 180 -5.89 -0.33 4.71
CA ASP A 180 -6.47 0.83 4.02
C ASP A 180 -7.98 0.84 4.26
N PHE A 181 -8.38 1.40 5.40
CA PHE A 181 -9.78 1.48 5.82
C PHE A 181 -10.42 2.73 5.22
N ASN A 182 -10.85 2.61 3.96
CA ASN A 182 -11.53 3.68 3.21
C ASN A 182 -13.07 3.53 3.21
N GLY A 183 -13.62 2.47 3.78
CA GLY A 183 -15.05 2.22 3.94
C GLY A 183 -15.77 1.75 2.68
N LEU A 184 -15.06 1.52 1.57
CA LEU A 184 -15.67 1.24 0.28
C LEU A 184 -15.00 0.07 -0.43
N GLN A 185 -15.80 -0.86 -0.93
CA GLN A 185 -15.37 -1.89 -1.88
C GLN A 185 -16.05 -1.70 -3.25
N ILE A 186 -15.89 -2.67 -4.15
CA ILE A 186 -16.40 -2.65 -5.53
C ILE A 186 -17.91 -2.31 -5.58
N ASP A 187 -18.71 -2.95 -4.71
CA ASP A 187 -20.17 -2.91 -4.75
C ASP A 187 -20.76 -1.82 -3.84
N GLY A 188 -19.91 -1.02 -3.16
CA GLY A 188 -20.36 0.10 -2.34
C GLY A 188 -19.77 0.14 -0.94
N ASP A 189 -20.57 0.63 0.00
CA ASP A 189 -20.24 0.74 1.42
C ASP A 189 -19.95 -0.64 2.02
N ILE A 190 -18.77 -0.79 2.62
CA ILE A 190 -18.29 -2.07 3.16
C ILE A 190 -19.20 -2.62 4.24
N THR A 191 -19.88 -1.75 5.01
CA THR A 191 -20.81 -2.19 6.07
C THR A 191 -22.12 -2.74 5.53
N LYS A 192 -22.43 -2.43 4.25
CA LYS A 192 -23.66 -2.89 3.57
C LYS A 192 -23.43 -4.12 2.71
N VAL A 193 -22.21 -4.33 2.24
CA VAL A 193 -21.85 -5.50 1.42
C VAL A 193 -21.56 -6.69 2.33
N LEU A 194 -20.47 -6.66 3.08
CA LEU A 194 -20.12 -7.63 4.11
C LEU A 194 -19.19 -6.97 5.13
N SER A 195 -19.70 -6.61 6.30
CA SER A 195 -18.94 -5.79 7.25
C SER A 195 -17.75 -6.54 7.89
N PRO A 196 -16.51 -6.08 7.70
CA PRO A 196 -15.34 -6.62 8.40
C PRO A 196 -15.21 -6.09 9.82
N LEU A 197 -16.10 -5.19 10.27
CA LEU A 197 -16.04 -4.56 11.59
C LEU A 197 -16.33 -5.55 12.73
N PRO A 198 -15.81 -5.31 13.93
CA PRO A 198 -14.80 -4.30 14.27
C PRO A 198 -13.38 -4.78 13.91
N ILE A 199 -12.64 -4.00 13.11
CA ILE A 199 -11.31 -4.40 12.62
C ILE A 199 -10.28 -4.47 13.75
N PRO A 200 -10.11 -3.42 14.59
CA PRO A 200 -9.09 -3.41 15.65
C PRO A 200 -9.21 -4.59 16.61
N GLU A 201 -10.43 -4.91 17.06
CA GLU A 201 -10.71 -5.95 18.04
C GLU A 201 -10.39 -7.33 17.49
N LYS A 202 -10.65 -7.56 16.19
CA LYS A 202 -10.33 -8.84 15.55
C LYS A 202 -8.82 -9.09 15.50
N PHE A 203 -8.01 -8.10 15.12
CA PHE A 203 -6.55 -8.24 15.14
C PHE A 203 -6.02 -8.37 16.58
N LYS A 204 -6.54 -7.61 17.53
CA LYS A 204 -6.20 -7.76 18.97
C LYS A 204 -6.47 -9.16 19.49
N ALA A 205 -7.59 -9.80 19.08
CA ALA A 205 -7.93 -11.15 19.46
C ALA A 205 -6.91 -12.19 18.97
N PHE A 206 -6.15 -11.89 17.91
CA PHE A 206 -5.03 -12.70 17.44
C PHE A 206 -3.67 -12.23 18.00
N ASN A 207 -3.64 -11.46 19.08
CA ASN A 207 -2.42 -10.97 19.74
C ASN A 207 -1.58 -10.01 18.90
N TRP A 208 -2.20 -9.23 18.03
CA TRP A 208 -1.54 -8.14 17.35
C TRP A 208 -1.59 -6.85 18.18
N ASN A 209 -0.50 -6.08 18.16
CA ASN A 209 -0.57 -4.67 18.51
C ASN A 209 -1.38 -3.95 17.43
N VAL A 210 -2.31 -3.08 17.85
CA VAL A 210 -3.18 -2.36 16.89
C VAL A 210 -3.15 -0.87 17.16
N ILE A 211 -2.88 -0.09 16.11
CA ILE A 211 -2.81 1.37 16.14
C ILE A 211 -3.75 1.90 15.06
N GLU A 212 -4.61 2.85 15.42
CA GLU A 212 -5.48 3.55 14.47
C GLU A 212 -4.94 4.94 14.19
N VAL A 213 -4.92 5.36 12.93
CA VAL A 213 -4.38 6.64 12.48
C VAL A 213 -5.19 7.26 11.36
N ASN A 214 -5.11 8.58 11.21
CA ASN A 214 -5.46 9.23 9.95
C ASN A 214 -4.40 8.86 8.90
N GLY A 215 -4.79 8.07 7.89
CA GLY A 215 -3.89 7.58 6.83
C GLY A 215 -3.36 8.66 5.88
N HIS A 216 -3.75 9.92 6.08
CA HIS A 216 -3.27 11.08 5.34
C HIS A 216 -2.46 12.05 6.21
N ASP A 217 -2.28 11.75 7.51
CA ASP A 217 -1.41 12.51 8.40
C ASP A 217 -0.04 11.82 8.52
N LEU A 218 0.99 12.47 8.01
CA LEU A 218 2.34 11.91 7.95
C LEU A 218 2.98 11.73 9.34
N ASP A 219 2.64 12.57 10.33
CA ASP A 219 3.15 12.41 11.68
C ASP A 219 2.49 11.24 12.39
N GLU A 220 1.17 11.07 12.23
CA GLU A 220 0.47 9.92 12.79
C GLU A 220 0.99 8.63 12.19
N LEU A 221 1.15 8.57 10.85
CA LEU A 221 1.72 7.40 10.16
C LEU A 221 3.14 7.08 10.63
N HIS A 222 4.02 8.09 10.67
CA HIS A 222 5.40 7.91 11.13
C HIS A 222 5.45 7.41 12.58
N ASN A 223 4.73 8.05 13.49
CA ASN A 223 4.68 7.64 14.90
C ASN A 223 4.13 6.21 15.08
N ALA A 224 3.14 5.80 14.28
CA ALA A 224 2.61 4.45 14.30
C ALA A 224 3.65 3.44 13.81
N ILE A 225 4.40 3.76 12.76
CA ILE A 225 5.47 2.89 12.23
C ILE A 225 6.61 2.77 13.25
N GLU A 226 7.05 3.86 13.86
CA GLU A 226 8.07 3.82 14.90
C GLU A 226 7.61 3.03 16.15
N SER A 227 6.34 3.16 16.53
CA SER A 227 5.75 2.37 17.59
C SER A 227 5.71 0.88 17.22
N ALA A 228 5.40 0.55 15.95
CA ALA A 228 5.43 -0.82 15.44
C ALA A 228 6.86 -1.39 15.44
N LYS A 229 7.87 -0.59 15.10
CA LYS A 229 9.29 -0.99 15.16
C LYS A 229 9.74 -1.26 16.59
N ALA A 230 9.25 -0.50 17.55
CA ALA A 230 9.60 -0.65 18.97
C ALA A 230 8.84 -1.80 19.66
N PHE A 231 7.72 -2.26 19.13
CA PHE A 231 6.93 -3.34 19.72
C PHE A 231 7.54 -4.72 19.43
N THR A 232 7.90 -5.46 20.47
CA THR A 232 8.65 -6.74 20.36
C THR A 232 7.81 -7.98 20.61
N GLU A 233 6.60 -7.85 21.18
CA GLU A 233 5.81 -8.98 21.64
C GLU A 233 5.02 -9.70 20.54
N GLY A 234 4.88 -9.07 19.35
CA GLY A 234 4.13 -9.63 18.24
C GLY A 234 4.09 -8.71 17.02
N PRO A 235 3.30 -9.04 15.98
CA PRO A 235 3.10 -8.20 14.81
C PRO A 235 2.26 -6.96 15.16
N THR A 236 2.36 -5.92 14.31
CA THR A 236 1.54 -4.70 14.45
C THR A 236 0.63 -4.53 13.24
N CYS A 237 -0.64 -4.23 13.50
CA CYS A 237 -1.62 -3.79 12.51
C CYS A 237 -1.87 -2.28 12.69
N ILE A 238 -1.62 -1.50 11.65
CA ILE A 238 -1.94 -0.07 11.59
C ILE A 238 -3.21 0.08 10.75
N VAL A 239 -4.32 0.45 11.37
CA VAL A 239 -5.59 0.72 10.69
C VAL A 239 -5.59 2.18 10.27
N MET A 240 -5.49 2.42 8.98
CA MET A 240 -5.42 3.75 8.39
C MET A 240 -6.82 4.18 7.95
N HIS A 241 -7.38 5.19 8.60
CA HIS A 241 -8.59 5.86 8.11
C HIS A 241 -8.23 6.72 6.90
N THR A 242 -8.66 6.30 5.72
CA THR A 242 -8.29 6.91 4.44
C THR A 242 -9.51 7.34 3.64
N VAL A 243 -9.27 8.06 2.54
CA VAL A 243 -10.27 8.43 1.57
C VAL A 243 -9.96 7.75 0.24
N LYS A 244 -10.86 6.86 -0.23
CA LYS A 244 -10.77 6.26 -1.56
C LYS A 244 -10.74 7.35 -2.62
N GLY A 245 -9.76 7.31 -3.52
CA GLY A 245 -9.63 8.34 -4.57
C GLY A 245 -8.99 9.65 -4.12
N LYS A 246 -8.27 9.66 -2.98
CA LYS A 246 -7.67 10.84 -2.35
C LYS A 246 -6.85 11.70 -3.31
N GLY A 247 -7.18 13.00 -3.37
CA GLY A 247 -6.51 14.01 -4.19
C GLY A 247 -7.18 14.28 -5.52
N VAL A 248 -8.32 13.63 -5.81
CA VAL A 248 -9.18 13.89 -6.99
C VAL A 248 -10.62 14.00 -6.51
N ALA A 249 -11.18 15.21 -6.51
CA ALA A 249 -12.51 15.49 -5.90
C ALA A 249 -13.63 14.61 -6.49
N GLU A 250 -13.60 14.35 -7.80
CA GLU A 250 -14.58 13.47 -8.46
C GLU A 250 -14.46 12.01 -8.02
N MET A 251 -13.29 11.59 -7.51
CA MET A 251 -13.05 10.21 -7.08
C MET A 251 -13.20 10.03 -5.56
N GLU A 252 -13.00 11.10 -4.77
CA GLU A 252 -13.01 11.00 -3.30
C GLU A 252 -14.34 10.44 -2.78
N GLY A 253 -14.25 9.33 -2.03
CA GLY A 253 -15.40 8.67 -1.42
C GLY A 253 -16.37 8.01 -2.41
N GLN A 254 -15.94 7.76 -3.66
CA GLN A 254 -16.81 7.20 -4.69
C GLN A 254 -16.44 5.75 -5.03
N ALA A 255 -17.32 4.78 -4.70
CA ALA A 255 -17.13 3.37 -5.01
C ALA A 255 -16.99 3.12 -6.52
N GLY A 256 -17.68 3.88 -7.37
CA GLY A 256 -17.64 3.76 -8.82
C GLY A 256 -16.25 3.94 -9.45
N TRP A 257 -15.30 4.54 -8.73
CA TRP A 257 -13.91 4.67 -9.16
C TRP A 257 -12.99 3.53 -8.66
N HIS A 258 -13.58 2.44 -8.17
CA HIS A 258 -12.80 1.28 -7.75
C HIS A 258 -11.96 0.71 -8.90
N GLY A 259 -12.59 0.39 -10.03
CA GLY A 259 -11.96 -0.24 -11.21
C GLY A 259 -12.20 0.51 -12.52
N LYS A 260 -12.60 1.78 -12.48
CA LYS A 260 -12.88 2.62 -13.64
C LYS A 260 -11.68 3.52 -13.94
N ALA A 261 -11.17 3.45 -15.17
CA ALA A 261 -10.15 4.39 -15.62
C ALA A 261 -10.77 5.71 -16.10
N PRO A 262 -10.09 6.86 -15.90
CA PRO A 262 -10.50 8.14 -16.49
C PRO A 262 -10.45 8.13 -18.01
N SER A 263 -11.25 8.98 -18.67
CA SER A 263 -11.00 9.38 -20.05
C SER A 263 -9.71 10.19 -20.16
N ALA A 264 -9.19 10.41 -21.37
CA ALA A 264 -8.00 11.22 -21.56
C ALA A 264 -8.18 12.66 -21.03
N GLU A 265 -9.34 13.28 -21.29
CA GLU A 265 -9.70 14.61 -20.80
C GLU A 265 -9.82 14.66 -19.28
N GLN A 266 -10.51 13.67 -18.68
CA GLN A 266 -10.57 13.55 -17.22
C GLN A 266 -9.19 13.35 -16.61
N GLY A 267 -8.34 12.51 -17.23
CA GLY A 267 -6.98 12.26 -16.74
C GLY A 267 -6.13 13.53 -16.68
N GLU A 268 -6.22 14.39 -17.71
CA GLU A 268 -5.54 15.68 -17.72
C GLU A 268 -6.09 16.61 -16.62
N THR A 269 -7.42 16.70 -16.48
CA THR A 269 -8.07 17.50 -15.45
C THR A 269 -7.63 17.04 -14.04
N PHE A 270 -7.63 15.73 -13.77
CA PHE A 270 -7.26 15.18 -12.46
C PHE A 270 -5.78 15.39 -12.15
N VAL A 271 -4.90 15.27 -13.14
CA VAL A 271 -3.48 15.60 -12.98
C VAL A 271 -3.30 17.07 -12.61
N ASN A 272 -3.99 18.00 -13.31
CA ASN A 272 -3.93 19.42 -13.00
C ASN A 272 -4.46 19.72 -11.59
N GLU A 273 -5.55 19.09 -11.17
CA GLU A 273 -6.09 19.20 -9.83
C GLU A 273 -5.06 18.77 -8.77
N ILE A 274 -4.46 17.58 -8.92
CA ILE A 274 -3.41 17.08 -8.02
C ILE A 274 -2.22 18.05 -7.99
N MET A 275 -1.84 18.59 -9.13
CA MET A 275 -0.72 19.55 -9.23
C MET A 275 -1.06 20.92 -8.64
N GLY A 276 -2.34 21.26 -8.44
CA GLY A 276 -2.80 22.57 -8.01
C GLY A 276 -2.69 23.63 -9.12
N VAL A 277 -2.79 23.20 -10.37
CA VAL A 277 -2.83 24.08 -11.55
C VAL A 277 -4.29 24.34 -11.88
N GLN A 278 -4.69 25.64 -11.95
CA GLN A 278 -6.04 26.06 -12.35
C GLN A 278 -6.16 26.19 -13.84
#